data_1dc3279fec19f7e67631c358c7442b49
#
_entry.id   1dc3279fec19f7e67631c358c7442b49
#
_cell.length_a   1.000
_cell.length_b   1.000
_cell.length_c   1.000
_cell.angle_alpha   90.00
_cell.angle_beta   90.00
_cell.angle_gamma   90.00
#
_symmetry.space_group_name_H-M   'P 1'
#
loop_
_entity.id
_entity.type
_entity.pdbx_description
1 polymer ?
#
loop_
_entity_poly.entity_id
_entity_poly.type
_entity_poly.pdbx_seq_one_letter_code
_entity_poly.pdbx_strand_id
1 'polypeptide(L)'
;LSSAASDVYKRQIMRSVICNIRVLLTDPENYDARSELAWASAMAENGVLKIGKVTDFQCHMLEHQLGAYTNCNHGAGLAVIHPVLHRHIYKSGAARFARFAQNVWGIASKGSDEETASAGVEALAAFIKEIGLPTTFAELGIPADTDFRAIADSTNVTAGCCKKLTRDEICEILQECL
;
A
#
# COMPACT_ATOMS: atom_id res chain seq x y z
N LEU A 1 24.36 7.06 6.54
CA LEU A 1 23.03 7.30 7.11
C LEU A 1 22.37 5.96 7.42
N SER A 2 21.98 5.78 8.67
CA SER A 2 21.34 4.54 9.11
C SER A 2 19.99 4.35 8.42
N SER A 3 19.77 3.21 7.77
CA SER A 3 18.47 2.84 7.22
C SER A 3 17.36 2.82 8.29
N ALA A 4 17.73 2.62 9.56
CA ALA A 4 16.84 2.68 10.71
C ALA A 4 16.25 4.08 10.94
N ALA A 5 17.03 5.15 10.76
CA ALA A 5 16.54 6.52 10.92
C ALA A 5 15.43 6.85 9.91
N SER A 6 15.65 6.52 8.62
CA SER A 6 14.61 6.76 7.60
C SER A 6 13.35 5.89 7.80
N ASP A 7 13.44 4.74 8.48
CA ASP A 7 12.28 3.95 8.87
C ASP A 7 11.43 4.64 9.95
N VAL A 8 12.08 5.38 10.88
CA VAL A 8 11.34 6.17 11.88
C VAL A 8 10.48 7.24 11.19
N TYR A 9 11.09 8.01 10.27
CA TYR A 9 10.36 9.05 9.53
C TYR A 9 9.22 8.48 8.67
N LYS A 10 9.43 7.35 7.98
CA LYS A 10 8.36 6.67 7.24
C LYS A 10 7.15 6.35 8.12
N ARG A 11 7.41 5.79 9.30
CA ARG A 11 6.35 5.43 10.24
C ARG A 11 5.63 6.66 10.79
N GLN A 12 6.36 7.74 11.06
CA GLN A 12 5.75 9.01 11.48
C GLN A 12 4.82 9.55 10.41
N ILE A 13 5.24 9.57 9.15
CA ILE A 13 4.40 10.02 8.03
C ILE A 13 3.16 9.15 7.89
N MET A 14 3.29 7.82 7.92
CA MET A 14 2.14 6.91 7.86
C MET A 14 1.15 7.17 9.01
N ARG A 15 1.64 7.35 10.23
CA ARG A 15 0.79 7.66 11.39
C ARG A 15 0.14 9.03 11.29
N SER A 16 0.86 10.06 10.82
CA SER A 16 0.29 11.38 10.55
C SER A 16 -0.85 11.28 9.54
N VAL A 17 -0.65 10.56 8.42
CA VAL A 17 -1.70 10.33 7.42
C VAL A 17 -2.92 9.64 8.04
N ILE A 18 -2.74 8.54 8.75
CA ILE A 18 -3.84 7.79 9.38
C ILE A 18 -4.63 8.67 10.36
N CYS A 19 -3.94 9.41 11.23
CA CYS A 19 -4.61 10.26 12.22
C CYS A 19 -5.36 11.42 11.56
N ASN A 20 -4.73 12.12 10.61
CA ASN A 20 -5.32 13.32 10.03
C ASN A 20 -6.45 13.02 9.04
N ILE A 21 -6.39 11.91 8.30
CA ILE A 21 -7.54 11.46 7.49
C ILE A 21 -8.76 11.20 8.38
N ARG A 22 -8.59 10.55 9.53
CA ARG A 22 -9.69 10.32 10.47
C ARG A 22 -10.32 11.61 10.99
N VAL A 23 -9.53 12.64 11.24
CA VAL A 23 -10.06 13.98 11.57
C VAL A 23 -10.91 14.51 10.42
N LEU A 24 -10.42 14.41 9.18
CA LEU A 24 -11.14 14.94 8.01
C LEU A 24 -12.43 14.17 7.66
N LEU A 25 -12.59 12.91 8.12
CA LEU A 25 -13.85 12.20 7.98
C LEU A 25 -15.00 12.86 8.77
N THR A 26 -14.69 13.56 9.85
CA THR A 26 -15.66 14.22 10.72
C THR A 26 -15.66 15.74 10.59
N ASP A 27 -14.54 16.33 10.25
CA ASP A 27 -14.34 17.77 10.04
C ASP A 27 -13.53 18.03 8.74
N PRO A 28 -14.19 17.99 7.57
CA PRO A 28 -13.53 18.10 6.27
C PRO A 28 -12.80 19.45 6.07
N GLU A 29 -13.16 20.49 6.80
CA GLU A 29 -12.58 21.83 6.70
C GLU A 29 -11.44 22.07 7.70
N ASN A 30 -11.06 21.06 8.49
CA ASN A 30 -9.99 21.18 9.47
C ASN A 30 -8.66 21.56 8.81
N TYR A 31 -8.25 22.79 9.00
CA TYR A 31 -7.05 23.34 8.37
C TYR A 31 -5.77 22.60 8.79
N ASP A 32 -5.63 22.31 10.08
CA ASP A 32 -4.43 21.65 10.60
C ASP A 32 -4.27 20.24 10.02
N ALA A 33 -5.36 19.46 10.00
CA ALA A 33 -5.34 18.13 9.41
C ALA A 33 -5.04 18.15 7.89
N ARG A 34 -5.61 19.11 7.15
CA ARG A 34 -5.30 19.29 5.72
C ARG A 34 -3.83 19.68 5.51
N SER A 35 -3.31 20.58 6.33
CA SER A 35 -1.91 21.03 6.27
C SER A 35 -0.94 19.87 6.53
N GLU A 36 -1.22 19.08 7.58
CA GLU A 36 -0.42 17.88 7.91
C GLU A 36 -0.43 16.84 6.78
N LEU A 37 -1.58 16.61 6.14
CA LEU A 37 -1.67 15.68 5.00
C LEU A 37 -0.91 16.21 3.77
N ALA A 38 -1.00 17.50 3.48
CA ALA A 38 -0.24 18.12 2.39
C ALA A 38 1.27 18.00 2.62
N TRP A 39 1.72 18.25 3.86
CA TRP A 39 3.11 18.06 4.25
C TRP A 39 3.55 16.59 4.16
N ALA A 40 2.74 15.66 4.69
CA ALA A 40 3.03 14.23 4.65
C ALA A 40 3.14 13.73 3.20
N SER A 41 2.26 14.18 2.30
CA SER A 41 2.31 13.87 0.86
C SER A 41 3.62 14.36 0.23
N ALA A 42 3.99 15.62 0.45
CA ALA A 42 5.24 16.18 -0.06
C ALA A 42 6.47 15.41 0.44
N MET A 43 6.49 15.03 1.72
CA MET A 43 7.59 14.27 2.32
C MET A 43 7.64 12.82 1.80
N ALA A 44 6.51 12.21 1.48
CA ALA A 44 6.47 10.87 0.90
C ALA A 44 7.07 10.85 -0.52
N GLU A 45 6.84 11.89 -1.33
CA GLU A 45 7.20 11.93 -2.75
C GLU A 45 8.55 12.57 -3.06
N ASN A 46 9.09 13.45 -2.21
CA ASN A 46 10.33 14.19 -2.49
C ASN A 46 11.62 13.34 -2.53
N GLY A 47 11.52 12.04 -2.32
CA GLY A 47 12.64 11.09 -2.40
C GLY A 47 13.47 10.96 -1.12
N VAL A 48 13.31 11.82 -0.11
CA VAL A 48 14.11 11.77 1.12
C VAL A 48 13.97 10.44 1.86
N LEU A 49 12.80 9.82 1.80
CA LEU A 49 12.53 8.53 2.42
C LEU A 49 13.16 7.34 1.68
N LYS A 50 13.64 7.55 0.46
CA LYS A 50 14.30 6.52 -0.37
C LYS A 50 15.81 6.44 -0.10
N ILE A 51 16.39 7.43 0.56
CA ILE A 51 17.84 7.52 0.79
C ILE A 51 18.35 6.29 1.56
N GLY A 52 19.36 5.63 1.00
CA GLY A 52 20.01 4.46 1.60
C GLY A 52 19.16 3.19 1.64
N LYS A 53 18.13 3.09 0.78
CA LYS A 53 17.21 1.94 0.71
C LYS A 53 17.04 1.42 -0.70
N VAL A 54 16.81 0.12 -0.80
CA VAL A 54 16.17 -0.49 -1.98
C VAL A 54 14.66 -0.32 -1.80
N THR A 55 14.03 0.34 -2.75
CA THR A 55 12.59 0.58 -2.72
C THR A 55 11.85 -0.53 -3.46
N ASP A 56 10.68 -0.91 -2.94
CA ASP A 56 9.74 -1.77 -3.65
C ASP A 56 8.70 -0.90 -4.37
N PHE A 57 8.65 -1.04 -5.68
CA PHE A 57 7.71 -0.29 -6.52
C PHE A 57 6.75 -1.23 -7.28
N GLN A 58 6.71 -2.50 -6.93
CA GLN A 58 5.91 -3.50 -7.66
C GLN A 58 4.44 -3.14 -7.70
N CYS A 59 3.86 -2.69 -6.58
CA CYS A 59 2.46 -2.27 -6.52
C CYS A 59 2.19 -1.10 -7.47
N HIS A 60 3.06 -0.08 -7.50
CA HIS A 60 2.94 1.05 -8.41
C HIS A 60 3.07 0.63 -9.88
N MET A 61 4.04 -0.24 -10.19
CA MET A 61 4.21 -0.72 -11.56
C MET A 61 3.01 -1.50 -12.06
N LEU A 62 2.41 -2.30 -11.18
CA LEU A 62 1.19 -3.04 -11.47
C LEU A 62 0.00 -2.08 -11.68
N GLU A 63 -0.15 -1.13 -10.79
CA GLU A 63 -1.25 -0.17 -10.86
C GLU A 63 -1.10 0.79 -12.05
N HIS A 64 0.11 1.26 -12.38
CA HIS A 64 0.34 2.06 -13.59
C HIS A 64 -0.13 1.33 -14.85
N GLN A 65 0.10 0.02 -14.91
CA GLN A 65 -0.34 -0.77 -16.04
C GLN A 65 -1.86 -0.98 -16.02
N LEU A 66 -2.45 -1.24 -14.84
CA LEU A 66 -3.90 -1.27 -14.68
C LEU A 66 -4.53 0.05 -15.15
N GLY A 67 -4.01 1.18 -14.69
CA GLY A 67 -4.49 2.51 -15.08
C GLY A 67 -4.37 2.79 -16.57
N ALA A 68 -3.31 2.29 -17.22
CA ALA A 68 -3.14 2.42 -18.68
C ALA A 68 -4.22 1.68 -19.48
N TYR A 69 -4.72 0.54 -18.96
CA TYR A 69 -5.76 -0.25 -19.62
C TYR A 69 -7.18 0.22 -19.25
N THR A 70 -7.38 0.75 -18.03
CA THR A 70 -8.72 1.00 -17.48
C THR A 70 -9.03 2.46 -17.23
N ASN A 71 -8.02 3.34 -17.29
CA ASN A 71 -8.10 4.76 -16.92
C ASN A 71 -8.65 5.00 -15.49
N CYS A 72 -8.43 4.06 -14.57
CA CYS A 72 -8.83 4.22 -13.18
C CYS A 72 -7.99 5.29 -12.46
N ASN A 73 -8.53 5.84 -11.38
CA ASN A 73 -7.77 6.78 -10.54
C ASN A 73 -6.62 6.06 -9.86
N HIS A 74 -5.41 6.59 -9.96
CA HIS A 74 -4.18 6.00 -9.43
C HIS A 74 -4.24 5.65 -7.94
N GLY A 75 -4.65 6.60 -7.10
CA GLY A 75 -4.73 6.37 -5.66
C GLY A 75 -5.77 5.32 -5.28
N ALA A 76 -6.90 5.30 -5.99
CA ALA A 76 -7.96 4.32 -5.79
C ALA A 76 -7.54 2.92 -6.27
N GLY A 77 -6.84 2.82 -7.40
CA GLY A 77 -6.25 1.56 -7.88
C GLY A 77 -5.23 0.99 -6.89
N LEU A 78 -4.35 1.85 -6.36
CA LEU A 78 -3.42 1.45 -5.30
C LEU A 78 -4.13 0.98 -4.03
N ALA A 79 -5.23 1.61 -3.64
CA ALA A 79 -5.99 1.21 -2.45
C ALA A 79 -6.54 -0.22 -2.56
N VAL A 80 -7.02 -0.61 -3.74
CA VAL A 80 -7.49 -1.98 -4.00
C VAL A 80 -6.33 -2.97 -4.03
N ILE A 81 -5.25 -2.67 -4.75
CA ILE A 81 -4.17 -3.62 -5.01
C ILE A 81 -3.28 -3.84 -3.78
N HIS A 82 -2.96 -2.82 -2.99
CA HIS A 82 -1.99 -2.93 -1.89
C HIS A 82 -2.29 -4.04 -0.89
N PRO A 83 -3.51 -4.16 -0.32
CA PRO A 83 -3.78 -5.23 0.64
C PRO A 83 -3.63 -6.63 0.03
N VAL A 84 -4.10 -6.82 -1.19
CA VAL A 84 -4.01 -8.12 -1.89
C VAL A 84 -2.55 -8.46 -2.16
N LEU A 85 -1.80 -7.56 -2.78
CA LEU A 85 -0.37 -7.76 -3.05
C LEU A 85 0.40 -8.04 -1.75
N HIS A 86 0.12 -7.32 -0.67
CA HIS A 86 0.80 -7.55 0.61
C HIS A 86 0.49 -8.92 1.18
N ARG A 87 -0.71 -9.48 1.00
CA ARG A 87 -1.03 -10.87 1.37
C ARG A 87 -0.17 -11.90 0.63
N HIS A 88 0.21 -11.63 -0.61
CA HIS A 88 1.11 -12.48 -1.40
C HIS A 88 2.58 -12.41 -0.96
N ILE A 89 3.03 -11.27 -0.39
CA ILE A 89 4.47 -11.06 -0.16
C ILE A 89 4.87 -11.00 1.33
N TYR A 90 3.95 -10.76 2.28
CA TYR A 90 4.32 -10.47 3.67
C TYR A 90 5.15 -11.56 4.33
N LYS A 91 4.90 -12.83 4.00
CA LYS A 91 5.67 -13.95 4.57
C LYS A 91 7.15 -13.89 4.20
N SER A 92 7.46 -13.43 2.98
CA SER A 92 8.85 -13.25 2.51
C SER A 92 9.58 -12.10 3.21
N GLY A 93 8.85 -11.22 3.90
CA GLY A 93 9.37 -10.09 4.65
C GLY A 93 8.76 -9.96 6.04
N ALA A 94 8.38 -11.07 6.68
CA ALA A 94 7.55 -11.12 7.88
C ALA A 94 8.03 -10.17 8.98
N ALA A 95 9.32 -10.16 9.31
CA ALA A 95 9.88 -9.27 10.33
C ALA A 95 9.68 -7.77 10.01
N ARG A 96 9.69 -7.39 8.73
CA ARG A 96 9.44 -5.99 8.32
C ARG A 96 7.96 -5.64 8.41
N PHE A 97 7.08 -6.52 7.97
CA PHE A 97 5.63 -6.35 8.08
C PHE A 97 5.17 -6.39 9.54
N ALA A 98 5.78 -7.23 10.39
CA ALA A 98 5.52 -7.22 11.84
C ALA A 98 5.88 -5.86 12.48
N ARG A 99 7.03 -5.28 12.11
CA ARG A 99 7.39 -3.91 12.54
C ARG A 99 6.41 -2.85 12.03
N PHE A 100 5.89 -3.00 10.83
CA PHE A 100 4.83 -2.13 10.31
C PHE A 100 3.56 -2.26 11.16
N ALA A 101 3.12 -3.48 11.46
CA ALA A 101 1.99 -3.74 12.32
C ALA A 101 2.14 -3.08 13.70
N GLN A 102 3.29 -3.29 14.34
CA GLN A 102 3.56 -2.79 15.68
C GLN A 102 3.71 -1.25 15.72
N ASN A 103 4.50 -0.69 14.81
CA ASN A 103 4.91 0.70 14.90
C ASN A 103 3.99 1.69 14.17
N VAL A 104 3.19 1.23 13.23
CA VAL A 104 2.21 2.08 12.53
C VAL A 104 0.82 1.89 13.13
N TRP A 105 0.40 0.64 13.33
CA TRP A 105 -0.93 0.30 13.79
C TRP A 105 -1.04 0.09 15.30
N GLY A 106 0.08 -0.01 16.03
CA GLY A 106 0.07 -0.26 17.48
C GLY A 106 -0.33 -1.70 17.84
N ILE A 107 -0.25 -2.63 16.89
CA ILE A 107 -0.64 -4.03 17.11
C ILE A 107 0.44 -4.70 17.98
N ALA A 108 0.04 -5.33 19.08
CA ALA A 108 0.94 -6.13 19.91
C ALA A 108 1.43 -7.37 19.15
N SER A 109 2.62 -7.85 19.49
CA SER A 109 3.15 -9.10 18.92
C SER A 109 2.19 -10.27 19.16
N LYS A 110 1.96 -11.09 18.14
CA LYS A 110 1.01 -12.22 18.14
C LYS A 110 1.73 -13.57 18.04
N GLY A 111 2.71 -13.82 18.89
CA GLY A 111 3.43 -15.11 18.89
C GLY A 111 4.53 -15.19 17.85
N SER A 112 4.22 -15.04 16.55
CA SER A 112 5.20 -15.04 15.47
C SER A 112 5.21 -13.72 14.69
N ASP A 113 6.31 -13.49 13.96
CA ASP A 113 6.40 -12.35 13.03
C ASP A 113 5.36 -12.48 11.91
N GLU A 114 5.07 -13.70 11.43
CA GLU A 114 4.08 -13.91 10.37
C GLU A 114 2.66 -13.55 10.84
N GLU A 115 2.26 -13.97 12.02
CA GLU A 115 0.95 -13.65 12.59
C GLU A 115 0.79 -12.14 12.84
N THR A 116 1.85 -11.51 13.35
CA THR A 116 1.88 -10.07 13.57
C THR A 116 1.85 -9.30 12.25
N ALA A 117 2.60 -9.76 11.24
CA ALA A 117 2.63 -9.19 9.90
C ALA A 117 1.27 -9.27 9.21
N SER A 118 0.63 -10.44 9.25
CA SER A 118 -0.72 -10.64 8.72
C SER A 118 -1.72 -9.65 9.34
N ALA A 119 -1.70 -9.49 10.66
CA ALA A 119 -2.56 -8.54 11.35
C ALA A 119 -2.31 -7.08 10.88
N GLY A 120 -1.08 -6.72 10.55
CA GLY A 120 -0.74 -5.40 10.00
C GLY A 120 -1.27 -5.18 8.59
N VAL A 121 -1.26 -6.20 7.75
CA VAL A 121 -1.85 -6.16 6.40
C VAL A 121 -3.37 -6.01 6.48
N GLU A 122 -4.02 -6.75 7.38
CA GLU A 122 -5.46 -6.63 7.58
C GLU A 122 -5.86 -5.28 8.21
N ALA A 123 -5.02 -4.69 9.06
CA ALA A 123 -5.25 -3.32 9.56
C ALA A 123 -5.20 -2.28 8.44
N LEU A 124 -4.30 -2.44 7.46
CA LEU A 124 -4.29 -1.59 6.27
C LEU A 124 -5.57 -1.74 5.45
N ALA A 125 -6.00 -2.97 5.19
CA ALA A 125 -7.24 -3.24 4.45
C ALA A 125 -8.47 -2.64 5.17
N ALA A 126 -8.54 -2.80 6.50
CA ALA A 126 -9.60 -2.22 7.31
C ALA A 126 -9.60 -0.69 7.27
N PHE A 127 -8.43 -0.05 7.31
CA PHE A 127 -8.30 1.40 7.21
C PHE A 127 -8.74 1.93 5.84
N ILE A 128 -8.37 1.28 4.76
CA ILE A 128 -8.81 1.64 3.40
C ILE A 128 -10.34 1.66 3.33
N LYS A 129 -10.98 0.64 3.87
CA LYS A 129 -12.45 0.56 3.97
C LYS A 129 -13.03 1.63 4.87
N GLU A 130 -12.40 1.88 6.04
CA GLU A 130 -12.82 2.90 7.03
C GLU A 130 -12.90 4.29 6.40
N ILE A 131 -11.94 4.63 5.54
CA ILE A 131 -11.88 5.96 4.92
C ILE A 131 -12.69 6.06 3.62
N GLY A 132 -13.47 5.02 3.27
CA GLY A 132 -14.38 5.03 2.13
C GLY A 132 -13.69 4.88 0.76
N LEU A 133 -12.45 4.41 0.72
CA LEU A 133 -11.80 4.07 -0.54
C LEU A 133 -12.31 2.72 -1.07
N PRO A 134 -12.29 2.51 -2.40
CA PRO A 134 -12.70 1.26 -3.00
C PRO A 134 -11.80 0.11 -2.51
N THR A 135 -12.39 -1.07 -2.38
CA THR A 135 -11.75 -2.30 -1.91
C THR A 135 -11.75 -3.40 -2.96
N THR A 136 -12.50 -3.21 -4.06
CA THR A 136 -12.55 -4.12 -5.20
C THR A 136 -12.50 -3.36 -6.53
N PHE A 137 -12.16 -4.05 -7.60
CA PHE A 137 -12.20 -3.48 -8.96
C PHE A 137 -13.63 -3.18 -9.41
N ALA A 138 -14.62 -3.93 -8.94
CA ALA A 138 -16.01 -3.63 -9.21
C ALA A 138 -16.42 -2.25 -8.68
N GLU A 139 -15.96 -1.86 -7.48
CA GLU A 139 -16.18 -0.53 -6.91
C GLU A 139 -15.45 0.59 -7.70
N LEU A 140 -14.40 0.25 -8.44
CA LEU A 140 -13.72 1.16 -9.38
C LEU A 140 -14.40 1.22 -10.77
N GLY A 141 -15.43 0.40 -11.01
CA GLY A 141 -16.06 0.27 -12.31
C GLY A 141 -15.21 -0.47 -13.35
N ILE A 142 -14.24 -1.26 -12.90
CA ILE A 142 -13.41 -2.08 -13.79
C ILE A 142 -14.17 -3.38 -14.08
N PRO A 143 -14.45 -3.70 -15.37
CA PRO A 143 -15.19 -4.89 -15.75
C PRO A 143 -14.47 -6.18 -15.37
N ALA A 144 -15.24 -7.21 -14.96
CA ALA A 144 -14.70 -8.51 -14.60
C ALA A 144 -14.05 -9.27 -15.78
N ASP A 145 -14.42 -8.92 -17.02
CA ASP A 145 -13.87 -9.47 -18.26
C ASP A 145 -12.63 -8.69 -18.76
N THR A 146 -12.10 -7.77 -17.97
CA THR A 146 -10.82 -7.09 -18.27
C THR A 146 -9.69 -8.11 -18.46
N ASP A 147 -8.89 -7.93 -19.50
CA ASP A 147 -7.75 -8.83 -19.78
C ASP A 147 -6.61 -8.63 -18.77
N PHE A 148 -6.79 -9.16 -17.56
CA PHE A 148 -5.77 -9.09 -16.50
C PHE A 148 -4.48 -9.82 -16.89
N ARG A 149 -4.54 -10.77 -17.81
CA ARG A 149 -3.34 -11.44 -18.32
C ARG A 149 -2.50 -10.47 -19.15
N ALA A 150 -3.10 -9.74 -20.06
CA ALA A 150 -2.39 -8.71 -20.85
C ALA A 150 -1.79 -7.62 -19.95
N ILE A 151 -2.50 -7.20 -18.91
CA ILE A 151 -1.99 -6.24 -17.91
C ILE A 151 -0.77 -6.83 -17.19
N ALA A 152 -0.85 -8.06 -16.70
CA ALA A 152 0.26 -8.73 -16.02
C ALA A 152 1.48 -8.89 -16.94
N ASP A 153 1.28 -9.29 -18.20
CA ASP A 153 2.35 -9.52 -19.18
C ASP A 153 3.06 -8.22 -19.58
N SER A 154 2.37 -7.10 -19.59
CA SER A 154 2.92 -5.78 -19.92
C SER A 154 3.46 -5.02 -18.72
N THR A 155 3.19 -5.47 -17.48
CA THR A 155 3.70 -4.83 -16.27
C THR A 155 5.23 -4.83 -16.22
N ASN A 156 5.84 -3.69 -15.89
CA ASN A 156 7.27 -3.59 -15.65
C ASN A 156 7.62 -4.20 -14.28
N VAL A 157 8.08 -5.45 -14.28
CA VAL A 157 8.39 -6.19 -13.05
C VAL A 157 9.71 -5.72 -12.47
N THR A 158 9.66 -4.99 -11.36
CA THR A 158 10.84 -4.58 -10.61
C THR A 158 11.39 -5.69 -9.72
N ALA A 159 12.59 -5.49 -9.15
CA ALA A 159 13.26 -6.52 -8.33
C ALA A 159 12.48 -6.85 -7.03
N GLY A 160 11.68 -5.89 -6.52
CA GLY A 160 11.05 -6.01 -5.21
C GLY A 160 12.04 -5.90 -4.06
N CYS A 161 11.53 -5.75 -2.83
CA CYS A 161 12.36 -5.67 -1.61
C CYS A 161 12.47 -7.00 -0.87
N CYS A 162 11.38 -7.74 -0.78
CA CYS A 162 11.34 -9.03 -0.07
C CYS A 162 10.98 -10.20 -0.99
N LYS A 163 10.24 -9.95 -2.04
CA LYS A 163 9.85 -10.94 -3.04
C LYS A 163 9.67 -10.26 -4.40
N LYS A 164 10.31 -10.79 -5.43
CA LYS A 164 10.01 -10.40 -6.82
C LYS A 164 8.83 -11.22 -7.30
N LEU A 165 7.77 -10.55 -7.73
CA LEU A 165 6.58 -11.20 -8.28
C LEU A 165 6.84 -11.75 -9.68
N THR A 166 6.23 -12.89 -9.98
CA THR A 166 6.13 -13.42 -11.34
C THR A 166 4.90 -12.83 -12.05
N ARG A 167 4.82 -12.97 -13.36
CA ARG A 167 3.65 -12.51 -14.14
C ARG A 167 2.38 -13.28 -13.78
N ASP A 168 2.53 -14.56 -13.44
CA ASP A 168 1.40 -15.38 -13.00
C ASP A 168 0.87 -14.89 -11.65
N GLU A 169 1.73 -14.62 -10.67
CA GLU A 169 1.34 -14.03 -9.40
C GLU A 169 0.71 -12.64 -9.56
N ILE A 170 1.20 -11.82 -10.50
CA ILE A 170 0.58 -10.53 -10.80
C ILE A 170 -0.84 -10.72 -11.35
N CYS A 171 -1.03 -11.68 -12.25
CA CYS A 171 -2.35 -12.02 -12.78
C CYS A 171 -3.31 -12.51 -11.68
N GLU A 172 -2.83 -13.37 -10.79
CA GLU A 172 -3.59 -13.84 -9.62
C GLU A 172 -3.99 -12.68 -8.70
N ILE A 173 -3.05 -11.78 -8.36
CA ILE A 173 -3.32 -10.59 -7.55
C ILE A 173 -4.43 -9.73 -8.18
N LEU A 174 -4.36 -9.49 -9.49
CA LEU A 174 -5.38 -8.71 -10.19
C LEU A 174 -6.76 -9.39 -10.17
N GLN A 175 -6.80 -10.71 -10.32
CA GLN A 175 -8.05 -11.48 -10.26
C GLN A 175 -8.65 -11.49 -8.85
N GLU A 176 -7.82 -11.54 -7.81
CA GLU A 176 -8.27 -11.46 -6.41
C GLU A 176 -8.81 -10.08 -6.02
N CYS A 177 -8.55 -9.04 -6.82
CA CYS A 177 -9.09 -7.69 -6.62
C CYS A 177 -10.54 -7.52 -7.16
N LEU A 178 -11.11 -8.52 -7.82
CA LEU A 178 -12.52 -8.50 -8.30
C LEU A 178 -13.51 -8.61 -7.13
#